data_20a80e83e16f2ef5dfe000aec0fa2219
#
_entry.id   20a80e83e16f2ef5dfe000aec0fa2219
#
_cell.length_a   1.000
_cell.length_b   1.000
_cell.length_c   1.000
_cell.angle_alpha   90.00
_cell.angle_beta   90.00
_cell.angle_gamma   90.00
#
_symmetry.space_group_name_H-M   'P 1'
#
loop_
_entity.id
_entity.type
_entity.pdbx_description
1 polymer ?
#
loop_
_entity_poly.entity_id
_entity_poly.type
_entity_poly.pdbx_seq_one_letter_code
_entity_poly.pdbx_strand_id
1 'polypeptide(L)'
;MGAMAEVKKPNNTIDKLALIVTTYKRQQLLEVLFDSILALEQAPWRIVIVDNEQSDQTADMVAAFAGKVTGQWGTTVADQSGNEERVVYAPQTENLGGAGGFSAGVAKAYDLGAAWFWVMDDDVAVLPDAIAKLSKWTDKHEVIQGSRFDYDGGPFYWQYDFIVPLGIPNPIAPAAFGPAGYRVMDTLCFEGGLFNRRVVTEIGLPDPRFFTYWDDTMYGYRSE
;
A
#
# COMPACT_ATOMS: atom_id res chain seq x y z
N MET A 1 -36.00 25.66 16.48
CA MET A 1 -35.25 24.52 17.00
C MET A 1 -34.41 23.99 15.86
N GLY A 2 -33.18 24.46 15.75
CA GLY A 2 -32.23 24.00 14.73
C GLY A 2 -31.65 22.66 15.15
N ALA A 3 -31.74 21.67 14.27
CA ALA A 3 -31.05 20.40 14.45
C ALA A 3 -29.53 20.66 14.45
N MET A 4 -28.86 20.39 15.56
CA MET A 4 -27.43 20.37 15.63
C MET A 4 -26.97 19.25 14.69
N ALA A 5 -26.22 19.59 13.65
CA ALA A 5 -25.55 18.61 12.82
C ALA A 5 -24.63 17.79 13.71
N GLU A 6 -24.86 16.49 13.75
CA GLU A 6 -24.01 15.52 14.43
C GLU A 6 -22.61 15.60 13.80
N VAL A 7 -21.63 16.09 14.54
CA VAL A 7 -20.23 16.09 14.12
C VAL A 7 -19.82 14.63 14.08
N LYS A 8 -19.81 14.02 12.87
CA LYS A 8 -19.24 12.70 12.65
C LYS A 8 -17.82 12.70 13.23
N LYS A 9 -17.56 11.85 14.24
CA LYS A 9 -16.20 11.58 14.69
C LYS A 9 -15.39 11.15 13.48
N PRO A 10 -14.16 11.66 13.32
CA PRO A 10 -13.32 11.23 12.20
C PRO A 10 -13.20 9.70 12.23
N ASN A 11 -13.53 9.08 11.11
CA ASN A 11 -13.41 7.64 10.95
C ASN A 11 -11.91 7.33 10.87
N ASN A 12 -11.29 6.87 11.95
CA ASN A 12 -9.86 6.58 11.99
C ASN A 12 -9.50 5.29 11.24
N THR A 13 -10.46 4.66 10.55
CA THR A 13 -10.29 3.40 9.82
C THR A 13 -10.47 3.62 8.32
N ILE A 14 -9.82 2.77 7.52
CA ILE A 14 -9.98 2.71 6.06
C ILE A 14 -10.80 1.46 5.73
N ASP A 15 -11.96 1.65 5.10
CA ASP A 15 -12.85 0.54 4.76
C ASP A 15 -12.18 -0.42 3.78
N LYS A 16 -12.28 -1.73 4.06
CA LYS A 16 -11.72 -2.83 3.25
C LYS A 16 -10.33 -2.53 2.69
N LEU A 17 -9.44 -2.05 3.56
CA LEU A 17 -8.03 -1.80 3.22
C LEU A 17 -7.30 -3.11 2.92
N ALA A 18 -6.81 -3.28 1.71
CA ALA A 18 -5.85 -4.32 1.37
C ALA A 18 -4.43 -3.76 1.41
N LEU A 19 -3.59 -4.30 2.27
CA LEU A 19 -2.14 -4.08 2.27
C LEU A 19 -1.53 -5.11 1.31
N ILE A 20 -0.72 -4.66 0.36
CA ILE A 20 -0.16 -5.48 -0.71
C ILE A 20 1.36 -5.38 -0.65
N VAL A 21 2.01 -6.52 -0.52
CA VAL A 21 3.47 -6.63 -0.46
C VAL A 21 3.95 -7.46 -1.63
N THR A 22 4.99 -6.99 -2.31
CA THR A 22 5.72 -7.76 -3.34
C THR A 22 7.08 -8.13 -2.80
N THR A 23 7.48 -9.41 -2.92
CA THR A 23 8.78 -9.91 -2.48
C THR A 23 9.44 -10.81 -3.51
N TYR A 24 10.78 -10.81 -3.52
CA TYR A 24 11.62 -11.70 -4.33
C TYR A 24 12.96 -11.93 -3.67
N LYS A 25 13.18 -13.13 -3.08
CA LYS A 25 14.48 -13.56 -2.48
C LYS A 25 14.97 -12.63 -1.35
N ARG A 26 14.08 -12.03 -0.58
CA ARG A 26 14.40 -11.05 0.48
C ARG A 26 13.74 -11.41 1.81
N GLN A 27 13.79 -12.67 2.21
CA GLN A 27 13.10 -13.21 3.39
C GLN A 27 13.43 -12.43 4.68
N GLN A 28 14.68 -11.99 4.84
CA GLN A 28 15.08 -11.21 6.03
C GLN A 28 14.41 -9.84 6.10
N LEU A 29 14.26 -9.15 4.97
CA LEU A 29 13.58 -7.85 4.91
C LEU A 29 12.07 -8.04 5.09
N LEU A 30 11.50 -9.08 4.47
CA LEU A 30 10.11 -9.43 4.62
C LEU A 30 9.75 -9.73 6.11
N GLU A 31 10.65 -10.34 6.88
CA GLU A 31 10.45 -10.56 8.31
C GLU A 31 10.33 -9.25 9.09
N VAL A 32 11.20 -8.27 8.81
CA VAL A 32 11.16 -6.93 9.41
C VAL A 32 9.84 -6.23 9.07
N LEU A 33 9.40 -6.31 7.82
CA LEU A 33 8.11 -5.77 7.42
C LEU A 33 6.95 -6.47 8.15
N PHE A 34 6.95 -7.79 8.27
CA PHE A 34 5.91 -8.54 8.99
C PHE A 34 5.81 -8.12 10.45
N ASP A 35 6.93 -7.94 11.13
CA ASP A 35 6.95 -7.46 12.51
C ASP A 35 6.39 -6.04 12.62
N SER A 36 6.68 -5.15 11.66
CA SER A 36 6.11 -3.81 11.62
C SER A 36 4.61 -3.80 11.34
N ILE A 37 4.12 -4.71 10.48
CA ILE A 37 2.68 -4.88 10.23
C ILE A 37 1.97 -5.34 11.50
N LEU A 38 2.54 -6.31 12.24
CA LEU A 38 1.98 -6.77 13.52
C LEU A 38 1.96 -5.66 14.59
N ALA A 39 2.82 -4.65 14.48
CA ALA A 39 2.82 -3.49 15.37
C ALA A 39 1.75 -2.43 15.02
N LEU A 40 1.02 -2.58 13.91
CA LEU A 40 -0.07 -1.66 13.55
C LEU A 40 -1.16 -1.63 14.64
N GLU A 41 -1.62 -0.43 14.98
CA GLU A 41 -2.73 -0.22 15.92
C GLU A 41 -4.08 -0.68 15.36
N GLN A 42 -4.16 -0.79 14.03
CA GLN A 42 -5.38 -1.17 13.31
C GLN A 42 -5.06 -2.25 12.28
N ALA A 43 -5.87 -3.31 12.29
CA ALA A 43 -5.73 -4.39 11.33
C ALA A 43 -6.16 -3.97 9.91
N PRO A 44 -5.36 -4.23 8.87
CA PRO A 44 -5.86 -4.22 7.49
C PRO A 44 -6.98 -5.25 7.32
N TRP A 45 -7.90 -5.01 6.37
CA TRP A 45 -8.92 -5.99 6.01
C TRP A 45 -8.29 -7.23 5.38
N ARG A 46 -7.34 -7.04 4.45
CA ARG A 46 -6.53 -8.11 3.84
C ARG A 46 -5.06 -7.70 3.80
N ILE A 47 -4.20 -8.69 3.82
CA ILE A 47 -2.76 -8.57 3.58
C ILE A 47 -2.43 -9.56 2.46
N VAL A 48 -2.12 -9.05 1.27
CA VAL A 48 -1.79 -9.86 0.10
C VAL A 48 -0.28 -9.89 -0.07
N ILE A 49 0.31 -11.06 0.03
CA ILE A 49 1.76 -11.26 -0.15
C ILE A 49 1.99 -11.91 -1.50
N VAL A 50 2.56 -11.14 -2.43
CA VAL A 50 2.94 -11.61 -3.78
C VAL A 50 4.39 -12.09 -3.72
N ASP A 51 4.59 -13.37 -3.93
CA ASP A 51 5.92 -13.99 -3.95
C ASP A 51 6.34 -14.29 -5.38
N ASN A 52 7.29 -13.50 -5.88
CA ASN A 52 7.85 -13.65 -7.22
C ASN A 52 8.91 -14.79 -7.33
N GLU A 53 9.26 -15.43 -6.22
CA GLU A 53 10.19 -16.57 -6.20
C GLU A 53 9.45 -17.91 -6.16
N GLN A 54 8.25 -17.93 -5.55
CA GLN A 54 7.50 -19.16 -5.26
C GLN A 54 8.33 -20.16 -4.45
N SER A 55 9.02 -19.68 -3.39
CA SER A 55 9.85 -20.54 -2.57
C SER A 55 9.10 -21.12 -1.37
N ASP A 56 9.42 -22.36 -1.00
CA ASP A 56 8.88 -23.02 0.20
C ASP A 56 9.21 -22.19 1.45
N GLN A 57 10.39 -21.57 1.51
CA GLN A 57 10.80 -20.73 2.62
C GLN A 57 9.87 -19.52 2.79
N THR A 58 9.54 -18.81 1.71
CA THR A 58 8.60 -17.68 1.75
C THR A 58 7.20 -18.16 2.11
N ALA A 59 6.76 -19.30 1.57
CA ALA A 59 5.46 -19.89 1.89
C ALA A 59 5.33 -20.20 3.40
N ASP A 60 6.34 -20.83 3.99
CA ASP A 60 6.37 -21.14 5.43
C ASP A 60 6.36 -19.88 6.30
N MET A 61 7.13 -18.84 5.89
CA MET A 61 7.15 -17.55 6.58
C MET A 61 5.77 -16.87 6.54
N VAL A 62 5.11 -16.87 5.38
CA VAL A 62 3.77 -16.30 5.22
C VAL A 62 2.73 -17.07 6.04
N ALA A 63 2.82 -18.40 6.09
CA ALA A 63 1.94 -19.23 6.92
C ALA A 63 2.12 -18.94 8.42
N ALA A 64 3.37 -18.82 8.88
CA ALA A 64 3.66 -18.43 10.26
C ALA A 64 3.15 -17.03 10.61
N PHE A 65 3.34 -16.07 9.70
CA PHE A 65 2.82 -14.71 9.81
C PHE A 65 1.28 -14.70 9.87
N ALA A 66 0.61 -15.45 9.00
CA ALA A 66 -0.85 -15.59 9.00
C ALA A 66 -1.38 -16.10 10.35
N GLY A 67 -0.68 -17.06 10.95
CA GLY A 67 -0.99 -17.54 12.31
C GLY A 67 -0.90 -16.43 13.37
N LYS A 68 0.17 -15.61 13.34
CA LYS A 68 0.34 -14.46 14.24
C LYS A 68 -0.77 -13.42 14.02
N VAL A 69 -1.07 -13.07 12.76
CA VAL A 69 -2.14 -12.14 12.37
C VAL A 69 -3.50 -12.60 12.89
N THR A 70 -3.84 -13.88 12.70
CA THR A 70 -5.08 -14.46 13.19
C THR A 70 -5.13 -14.49 14.72
N GLY A 71 -4.03 -14.80 15.38
CA GLY A 71 -3.92 -14.77 16.83
C GLY A 71 -4.13 -13.38 17.44
N GLN A 72 -3.66 -12.33 16.74
CA GLN A 72 -3.73 -10.95 17.23
C GLN A 72 -5.07 -10.28 16.89
N TRP A 73 -5.59 -10.44 15.67
CA TRP A 73 -6.74 -9.67 15.15
C TRP A 73 -7.96 -10.53 14.78
N GLY A 74 -7.84 -11.84 14.85
CA GLY A 74 -8.91 -12.76 14.41
C GLY A 74 -9.10 -12.74 12.89
N THR A 75 -10.19 -13.37 12.45
CA THR A 75 -10.66 -13.29 11.05
C THR A 75 -11.29 -11.91 10.78
N THR A 76 -11.68 -11.67 9.54
CA THR A 76 -12.29 -10.41 9.11
C THR A 76 -13.57 -10.66 8.34
N VAL A 77 -14.22 -9.59 7.86
CA VAL A 77 -15.39 -9.71 7.00
C VAL A 77 -15.05 -10.52 5.76
N ALA A 78 -15.86 -11.51 5.45
CA ALA A 78 -15.70 -12.39 4.30
C ALA A 78 -15.56 -11.60 2.98
N ASP A 79 -14.71 -12.09 2.10
CA ASP A 79 -14.62 -11.63 0.73
C ASP A 79 -15.77 -12.20 -0.14
N GLN A 80 -15.71 -11.95 -1.45
CA GLN A 80 -16.73 -12.42 -2.39
C GLN A 80 -16.78 -13.96 -2.52
N SER A 81 -15.72 -14.66 -2.13
CA SER A 81 -15.64 -16.12 -2.10
C SER A 81 -16.06 -16.74 -0.77
N GLY A 82 -16.36 -15.92 0.23
CA GLY A 82 -16.68 -16.35 1.58
C GLY A 82 -15.45 -16.61 2.47
N ASN A 83 -14.22 -16.26 2.02
CA ASN A 83 -13.02 -16.39 2.83
C ASN A 83 -12.92 -15.23 3.83
N GLU A 84 -12.61 -15.54 5.07
CA GLU A 84 -12.44 -14.59 6.18
C GLU A 84 -10.99 -14.42 6.65
N GLU A 85 -10.02 -15.11 6.03
CA GLU A 85 -8.61 -15.00 6.37
C GLU A 85 -8.05 -13.64 5.99
N ARG A 86 -7.28 -13.03 6.90
CA ARG A 86 -6.67 -11.72 6.61
C ARG A 86 -5.47 -11.80 5.67
N VAL A 87 -4.68 -12.86 5.77
CA VAL A 87 -3.47 -13.02 4.96
C VAL A 87 -3.77 -13.90 3.75
N VAL A 88 -3.40 -13.42 2.58
CA VAL A 88 -3.57 -14.10 1.30
C VAL A 88 -2.19 -14.25 0.66
N TYR A 89 -1.72 -15.48 0.52
CA TYR A 89 -0.48 -15.78 -0.19
C TYR A 89 -0.75 -15.94 -1.68
N ALA A 90 0.01 -15.24 -2.51
CA ALA A 90 -0.14 -15.17 -3.97
C ALA A 90 1.20 -15.45 -4.68
N PRO A 91 1.69 -16.71 -4.67
CA PRO A 91 2.93 -17.08 -5.35
C PRO A 91 2.77 -16.94 -6.87
N GLN A 92 3.83 -16.45 -7.53
CA GLN A 92 3.89 -16.32 -8.98
C GLN A 92 4.73 -17.46 -9.57
N THR A 93 4.34 -17.97 -10.72
CA THR A 93 5.06 -19.07 -11.39
C THR A 93 6.38 -18.65 -12.02
N GLU A 94 6.61 -17.33 -12.13
CA GLU A 94 7.83 -16.74 -12.65
C GLU A 94 8.07 -15.37 -11.98
N ASN A 95 9.29 -14.85 -12.05
CA ASN A 95 9.61 -13.53 -11.56
C ASN A 95 9.03 -12.46 -12.51
N LEU A 96 7.99 -11.79 -12.09
CA LEU A 96 7.32 -10.71 -12.82
C LEU A 96 7.96 -9.33 -12.61
N GLY A 97 9.04 -9.25 -11.81
CA GLY A 97 9.58 -7.97 -11.35
C GLY A 97 8.67 -7.26 -10.34
N GLY A 98 9.09 -6.12 -9.84
CA GLY A 98 8.28 -5.29 -8.92
C GLY A 98 6.95 -4.89 -9.55
N ALA A 99 6.99 -4.33 -10.76
CA ALA A 99 5.81 -3.87 -11.50
C ALA A 99 4.76 -4.98 -11.71
N GLY A 100 5.20 -6.16 -12.12
CA GLY A 100 4.31 -7.30 -12.31
C GLY A 100 3.77 -7.84 -10.99
N GLY A 101 4.59 -7.85 -9.94
CA GLY A 101 4.17 -8.23 -8.60
C GLY A 101 3.09 -7.30 -8.05
N PHE A 102 3.27 -5.99 -8.15
CA PHE A 102 2.24 -5.01 -7.75
C PHE A 102 0.97 -5.15 -8.59
N SER A 103 1.10 -5.32 -9.90
CA SER A 103 -0.06 -5.55 -10.77
C SER A 103 -0.85 -6.79 -10.34
N ALA A 104 -0.18 -7.92 -10.08
CA ALA A 104 -0.81 -9.16 -9.63
C ALA A 104 -1.45 -9.00 -8.24
N GLY A 105 -0.77 -8.32 -7.31
CA GLY A 105 -1.27 -8.08 -5.96
C GLY A 105 -2.51 -7.18 -5.95
N VAL A 106 -2.49 -6.09 -6.72
CA VAL A 106 -3.66 -5.19 -6.88
C VAL A 106 -4.82 -5.93 -7.53
N ALA A 107 -4.58 -6.72 -8.59
CA ALA A 107 -5.60 -7.53 -9.22
C ALA A 107 -6.24 -8.52 -8.21
N LYS A 108 -5.40 -9.23 -7.45
CA LYS A 108 -5.88 -10.16 -6.42
C LYS A 108 -6.74 -9.46 -5.37
N ALA A 109 -6.29 -8.33 -4.83
CA ALA A 109 -7.03 -7.56 -3.84
C ALA A 109 -8.33 -6.97 -4.42
N TYR A 110 -8.30 -6.54 -5.67
CA TYR A 110 -9.48 -6.05 -6.40
C TYR A 110 -10.54 -7.14 -6.52
N ASP A 111 -10.17 -8.36 -6.93
CA ASP A 111 -11.07 -9.51 -7.06
C ASP A 111 -11.65 -9.95 -5.71
N LEU A 112 -10.89 -9.83 -4.62
CA LEU A 112 -11.37 -10.07 -3.26
C LEU A 112 -12.40 -9.03 -2.79
N GLY A 113 -12.47 -7.86 -3.42
CA GLY A 113 -13.42 -6.79 -3.09
C GLY A 113 -12.83 -5.69 -2.20
N ALA A 114 -11.52 -5.46 -2.24
CA ALA A 114 -10.89 -4.33 -1.54
C ALA A 114 -11.46 -2.99 -2.02
N ALA A 115 -11.61 -2.04 -1.11
CA ALA A 115 -11.99 -0.67 -1.41
C ALA A 115 -10.76 0.26 -1.53
N TRP A 116 -9.70 -0.06 -0.81
CA TRP A 116 -8.44 0.67 -0.82
C TRP A 116 -7.26 -0.30 -0.93
N PHE A 117 -6.22 0.11 -1.63
CA PHE A 117 -4.99 -0.64 -1.90
C PHE A 117 -3.81 0.14 -1.34
N TRP A 118 -3.12 -0.43 -0.36
CA TRP A 118 -1.91 0.13 0.24
C TRP A 118 -0.73 -0.74 -0.19
N VAL A 119 0.06 -0.26 -1.13
CA VAL A 119 1.10 -1.03 -1.80
C VAL A 119 2.48 -0.69 -1.26
N MET A 120 3.33 -1.69 -1.09
CA MET A 120 4.70 -1.53 -0.60
C MET A 120 5.61 -2.68 -0.98
N ASP A 121 6.91 -2.38 -1.08
CA ASP A 121 7.98 -3.38 -1.21
C ASP A 121 8.23 -4.11 0.12
N ASP A 122 9.04 -5.18 0.06
CA ASP A 122 9.41 -6.00 1.22
C ASP A 122 10.50 -5.38 2.11
N ASP A 123 11.10 -4.26 1.71
CA ASP A 123 12.18 -3.54 2.39
C ASP A 123 11.74 -2.25 3.10
N VAL A 124 10.47 -2.12 3.40
CA VAL A 124 9.91 -1.02 4.19
C VAL A 124 9.48 -1.48 5.58
N ALA A 125 9.27 -0.53 6.49
CA ALA A 125 8.61 -0.77 7.78
C ALA A 125 7.47 0.24 7.95
N VAL A 126 6.30 -0.22 8.38
CA VAL A 126 5.14 0.64 8.60
C VAL A 126 5.09 1.14 10.04
N LEU A 127 4.69 2.41 10.22
CA LEU A 127 4.52 2.96 11.57
C LEU A 127 3.20 2.49 12.20
N PRO A 128 3.15 2.27 13.52
CA PRO A 128 1.96 1.74 14.20
C PRO A 128 0.67 2.51 13.93
N ASP A 129 0.74 3.82 13.82
CA ASP A 129 -0.40 4.72 13.61
C ASP A 129 -0.64 5.09 12.13
N ALA A 130 0.03 4.43 11.18
CA ALA A 130 0.00 4.77 9.75
C ALA A 130 -1.43 4.76 9.18
N ILE A 131 -2.22 3.73 9.46
CA ILE A 131 -3.60 3.62 8.96
C ILE A 131 -4.46 4.78 9.48
N ALA A 132 -4.34 5.13 10.76
CA ALA A 132 -5.07 6.26 11.34
C ALA A 132 -4.64 7.61 10.76
N LYS A 133 -3.38 7.76 10.37
CA LYS A 133 -2.87 8.98 9.70
C LYS A 133 -3.37 9.08 8.25
N LEU A 134 -3.31 7.99 7.50
CA LEU A 134 -3.78 7.92 6.12
C LEU A 134 -5.29 8.12 6.02
N SER A 135 -6.09 7.54 6.94
CA SER A 135 -7.55 7.64 6.94
C SER A 135 -8.09 9.07 6.98
N LYS A 136 -7.33 10.02 7.52
CA LYS A 136 -7.71 11.44 7.55
C LYS A 136 -7.84 12.10 6.17
N TRP A 137 -7.29 11.44 5.15
CA TRP A 137 -7.20 11.95 3.79
C TRP A 137 -8.12 11.23 2.82
N THR A 138 -8.63 10.04 3.17
CA THR A 138 -9.44 9.20 2.27
C THR A 138 -10.79 9.80 1.86
N ASP A 139 -11.32 10.72 2.65
CA ASP A 139 -12.54 11.47 2.28
C ASP A 139 -12.26 12.63 1.30
N LYS A 140 -11.00 12.95 1.04
CA LYS A 140 -10.58 14.12 0.26
C LYS A 140 -9.83 13.74 -1.01
N HIS A 141 -9.09 12.65 -0.98
CA HIS A 141 -8.18 12.23 -2.04
C HIS A 141 -8.34 10.75 -2.33
N GLU A 142 -8.25 10.38 -3.59
CA GLU A 142 -8.34 9.00 -4.06
C GLU A 142 -6.96 8.34 -4.16
N VAL A 143 -5.90 9.15 -4.19
CA VAL A 143 -4.50 8.71 -4.20
C VAL A 143 -3.74 9.48 -3.12
N ILE A 144 -3.01 8.78 -2.28
CA ILE A 144 -2.36 9.32 -1.09
C ILE A 144 -0.97 8.68 -0.97
N GLN A 145 0.05 9.51 -0.83
CA GLN A 145 1.39 9.05 -0.47
C GLN A 145 1.67 9.40 0.98
N GLY A 146 1.95 8.41 1.81
CA GLY A 146 2.46 8.63 3.17
C GLY A 146 3.85 9.24 3.16
N SER A 147 4.20 10.02 4.20
CA SER A 147 5.59 10.46 4.39
C SER A 147 6.49 9.25 4.57
N ARG A 148 7.64 9.28 3.91
CA ARG A 148 8.68 8.26 4.00
C ARG A 148 9.90 8.83 4.71
N PHE A 149 10.56 7.98 5.47
CA PHE A 149 11.78 8.30 6.20
C PHE A 149 12.79 7.20 5.94
N ASP A 150 14.06 7.55 5.89
CA ASP A 150 15.11 6.54 5.89
C ASP A 150 15.18 5.81 7.24
N TYR A 151 15.78 4.63 7.30
CA TYR A 151 15.87 3.82 8.54
C TYR A 151 16.62 4.53 9.68
N ASP A 152 17.46 5.50 9.37
CA ASP A 152 18.12 6.37 10.36
C ASP A 152 17.24 7.53 10.85
N GLY A 153 15.99 7.64 10.34
CA GLY A 153 15.05 8.73 10.61
C GLY A 153 15.31 10.00 9.80
N GLY A 154 16.27 9.96 8.89
CA GLY A 154 16.58 11.04 7.96
C GLY A 154 15.51 11.23 6.88
N PRO A 155 15.62 12.32 6.10
CA PRO A 155 14.70 12.58 5.02
C PRO A 155 14.90 11.58 3.87
N PHE A 156 13.81 11.07 3.33
CA PHE A 156 13.82 10.20 2.17
C PHE A 156 13.85 11.05 0.89
N TYR A 157 14.82 10.78 0.01
CA TYR A 157 15.13 11.68 -1.13
C TYR A 157 14.38 11.35 -2.43
N TRP A 158 13.67 10.24 -2.50
CA TRP A 158 12.95 9.80 -3.71
C TRP A 158 11.53 10.39 -3.80
N GLN A 159 11.39 11.68 -3.54
CA GLN A 159 10.15 12.43 -3.73
C GLN A 159 10.37 13.47 -4.81
N TYR A 160 9.55 13.46 -5.86
CA TYR A 160 9.64 14.40 -6.96
C TYR A 160 8.26 14.59 -7.63
N ASP A 161 8.10 15.76 -8.24
CA ASP A 161 7.08 16.06 -9.24
C ASP A 161 7.66 15.94 -10.64
N PHE A 162 6.82 16.06 -11.66
CA PHE A 162 7.28 16.26 -13.03
C PHE A 162 7.31 17.72 -13.43
N ILE A 163 8.32 18.10 -14.21
CA ILE A 163 8.22 19.24 -15.11
C ILE A 163 7.55 18.70 -16.37
N VAL A 164 6.21 18.65 -16.35
CA VAL A 164 5.37 17.94 -17.34
C VAL A 164 5.75 18.23 -18.80
N PRO A 165 5.99 19.50 -19.24
CA PRO A 165 6.36 19.77 -20.64
C PRO A 165 7.69 19.14 -21.07
N LEU A 166 8.55 18.77 -20.12
CA LEU A 166 9.88 18.23 -20.38
C LEU A 166 9.98 16.74 -20.04
N GLY A 167 9.01 16.18 -19.30
CA GLY A 167 9.08 14.81 -18.79
C GLY A 167 10.26 14.58 -17.81
N ILE A 168 10.68 15.61 -17.09
CA ILE A 168 11.85 15.56 -16.22
C ILE A 168 11.42 15.53 -14.76
N PRO A 169 11.97 14.61 -13.91
CA PRO A 169 11.74 14.63 -12.48
C PRO A 169 12.23 15.93 -11.83
N ASN A 170 11.41 16.49 -10.96
CA ASN A 170 11.70 17.71 -10.19
C ASN A 170 11.69 17.36 -8.68
N PRO A 171 12.86 17.18 -8.05
CA PRO A 171 12.94 16.79 -6.65
C PRO A 171 12.20 17.76 -5.72
N ILE A 172 11.47 17.22 -4.76
CA ILE A 172 10.72 17.98 -3.76
C ILE A 172 11.50 18.02 -2.46
N ALA A 173 11.87 19.22 -2.01
CA ALA A 173 12.49 19.38 -0.71
C ALA A 173 11.51 19.12 0.43
N PRO A 174 11.94 18.53 1.57
CA PRO A 174 11.08 18.30 2.74
C PRO A 174 10.32 19.54 3.23
N ALA A 175 10.93 20.72 3.13
CA ALA A 175 10.30 21.99 3.48
C ALA A 175 9.14 22.42 2.56
N ALA A 176 8.96 21.77 1.41
CA ALA A 176 7.92 22.12 0.43
C ALA A 176 6.50 21.69 0.84
N PHE A 177 6.35 20.90 1.93
CA PHE A 177 5.04 20.49 2.44
C PHE A 177 4.28 21.61 3.17
N GLY A 178 4.95 22.71 3.51
CA GLY A 178 4.36 23.89 4.13
C GLY A 178 3.64 23.60 5.47
N PRO A 179 2.94 24.62 6.01
CA PRO A 179 2.25 24.49 7.31
C PRO A 179 1.05 23.54 7.27
N ALA A 180 0.50 23.25 6.10
CA ALA A 180 -0.62 22.31 5.94
C ALA A 180 -0.22 20.84 6.13
N GLY A 181 1.10 20.54 6.10
CA GLY A 181 1.63 19.19 6.26
C GLY A 181 1.35 18.25 5.08
N TYR A 182 0.89 18.78 3.94
CA TYR A 182 0.69 18.01 2.70
C TYR A 182 0.97 18.84 1.45
N ARG A 183 1.16 18.16 0.34
CA ARG A 183 1.33 18.73 -0.99
C ARG A 183 0.64 17.84 -2.03
N VAL A 184 0.04 18.45 -3.05
CA VAL A 184 -0.39 17.74 -4.25
C VAL A 184 0.84 17.45 -5.11
N MET A 185 0.91 16.26 -5.68
CA MET A 185 2.04 15.75 -6.45
C MET A 185 1.53 14.97 -7.66
N ASP A 186 2.30 14.97 -8.76
CA ASP A 186 1.98 14.24 -10.00
C ASP A 186 2.40 12.75 -9.92
N THR A 187 3.06 12.34 -8.86
CA THR A 187 3.67 11.01 -8.75
C THR A 187 3.20 10.26 -7.52
N LEU A 188 3.20 8.95 -7.62
CA LEU A 188 3.02 8.02 -6.52
C LEU A 188 4.26 7.13 -6.43
N CYS A 189 4.55 6.60 -5.25
CA CYS A 189 5.55 5.56 -5.08
C CYS A 189 4.93 4.34 -4.41
N PHE A 190 5.27 3.15 -4.88
CA PHE A 190 4.76 1.91 -4.30
C PHE A 190 5.49 1.49 -3.00
N GLU A 191 6.26 2.38 -2.42
CA GLU A 191 6.72 2.30 -1.03
C GLU A 191 5.73 3.01 -0.09
N GLY A 192 4.55 2.44 0.08
CA GLY A 192 3.50 2.97 0.94
C GLY A 192 2.46 3.84 0.22
N GLY A 193 2.34 3.73 -1.08
CA GLY A 193 1.28 4.36 -1.86
C GLY A 193 -0.10 3.78 -1.52
N LEU A 194 -1.08 4.63 -1.32
CA LEU A 194 -2.46 4.27 -1.04
C LEU A 194 -3.39 4.85 -2.11
N PHE A 195 -4.22 4.01 -2.71
CA PHE A 195 -5.22 4.45 -3.68
C PHE A 195 -6.50 3.66 -3.57
N ASN A 196 -7.61 4.27 -3.97
CA ASN A 196 -8.92 3.64 -3.84
C ASN A 196 -9.28 2.79 -5.07
N ARG A 197 -10.35 1.99 -4.93
CA ARG A 197 -10.84 1.08 -5.98
C ARG A 197 -11.26 1.80 -7.26
N ARG A 198 -11.72 3.06 -7.17
CA ARG A 198 -12.14 3.84 -8.33
C ARG A 198 -10.97 4.11 -9.26
N VAL A 199 -9.78 4.41 -8.72
CA VAL A 199 -8.55 4.59 -9.52
C VAL A 199 -8.29 3.35 -10.38
N VAL A 200 -8.30 2.14 -9.78
CA VAL A 200 -8.13 0.88 -10.55
C VAL A 200 -9.22 0.70 -11.60
N THR A 201 -10.46 1.08 -11.28
CA THR A 201 -11.58 0.97 -12.23
C THR A 201 -11.42 1.90 -13.43
N GLU A 202 -10.88 3.10 -13.22
CA GLU A 202 -10.77 4.15 -14.25
C GLU A 202 -9.51 4.01 -15.11
N ILE A 203 -8.35 3.73 -14.48
CA ILE A 203 -7.07 3.70 -15.21
C ILE A 203 -6.49 2.28 -15.38
N GLY A 204 -7.12 1.27 -14.81
CA GLY A 204 -6.65 -0.13 -14.84
C GLY A 204 -5.62 -0.44 -13.78
N LEU A 205 -5.02 -1.63 -13.89
CA LEU A 205 -3.95 -2.10 -13.01
C LEU A 205 -2.62 -1.38 -13.29
N PRO A 206 -1.68 -1.37 -12.33
CA PRO A 206 -0.28 -1.03 -12.62
C PRO A 206 0.26 -1.82 -13.81
N ASP A 207 1.05 -1.19 -14.68
CA ASP A 207 1.51 -1.79 -15.92
C ASP A 207 2.70 -2.76 -15.67
N PRO A 208 2.52 -4.07 -15.82
CA PRO A 208 3.57 -5.05 -15.53
C PRO A 208 4.75 -5.00 -16.50
N ARG A 209 4.62 -4.31 -17.65
CA ARG A 209 5.65 -4.21 -18.69
C ARG A 209 6.88 -3.42 -18.26
N PHE A 210 6.75 -2.60 -17.21
CA PHE A 210 7.89 -1.86 -16.65
C PHE A 210 8.91 -2.77 -15.98
N PHE A 211 8.52 -3.93 -15.50
CA PHE A 211 9.32 -4.91 -14.77
C PHE A 211 9.88 -4.37 -13.44
N THR A 212 10.70 -3.30 -13.53
CA THR A 212 11.30 -2.63 -12.35
C THR A 212 11.38 -1.15 -12.61
N TYR A 213 11.05 -0.21 -11.87
CA TYR A 213 11.11 1.25 -12.02
C TYR A 213 10.04 1.86 -12.96
N TRP A 214 9.59 3.01 -12.58
CA TRP A 214 8.66 3.89 -13.28
C TRP A 214 7.20 3.42 -13.33
N ASP A 215 6.89 2.22 -12.93
CA ASP A 215 5.52 1.70 -12.85
C ASP A 215 4.67 2.49 -11.86
N ASP A 216 5.20 2.74 -10.67
CA ASP A 216 4.61 3.53 -9.60
C ASP A 216 4.41 5.00 -9.99
N THR A 217 5.48 5.62 -10.50
CA THR A 217 5.49 7.00 -10.96
C THR A 217 4.49 7.23 -12.09
N MET A 218 4.47 6.34 -13.09
CA MET A 218 3.51 6.42 -14.20
C MET A 218 2.07 6.13 -13.75
N TYR A 219 1.89 5.26 -12.76
CA TYR A 219 0.58 5.00 -12.19
C TYR A 219 0.05 6.23 -11.46
N GLY A 220 0.88 6.90 -10.65
CA GLY A 220 0.57 8.17 -10.02
C GLY A 220 0.18 9.24 -11.03
N TYR A 221 1.00 9.45 -12.06
CA TYR A 221 0.75 10.44 -13.11
C TYR A 221 -0.56 10.20 -13.88
N ARG A 222 -0.93 8.94 -14.11
CA ARG A 222 -2.19 8.59 -14.79
C ARG A 222 -3.42 8.72 -13.90
N SER A 223 -3.25 8.79 -12.59
CA SER A 223 -4.33 8.88 -11.61
C SER A 223 -4.77 10.32 -11.30
N GLU A 224 -4.15 11.32 -11.92
CA GLU A 224 -4.61 12.71 -11.91
C GLU A 224 -5.91 12.89 -12.78
#